data_7f95d0e11a78f1fb94980259ee51b097
#
_entry.id   7f95d0e11a78f1fb94980259ee51b097
#
_cell.length_a   1.000
_cell.length_b   1.000
_cell.length_c   1.000
_cell.angle_alpha   90.00
_cell.angle_beta   90.00
_cell.angle_gamma   90.00
#
_symmetry.space_group_name_H-M   'P 1'
#
loop_
_entity.id
_entity.type
_entity.pdbx_description
1 polymer ?
#
loop_
_entity_poly.entity_id
_entity_poly.type
_entity_poly.pdbx_seq_one_letter_code
_entity_poly.pdbx_strand_id
1 'polypeptide(L)'
;MQRLLSLPAQATRVNSLVFSAALVFSPLTIGAEAVVKIDGSSTVYPIAEAMAQEFQRARLHEVHVNVGVSGTSGGFAKFCRGETDIASASRPILKKEMEACAKAGVRYYEMPLAYDALTVVVNPQNSFVTSLSVAELRKLWEPQAQGKITTWRDLNPAWPPQKIKLYAPGADSGTFEYFTEVVVGTAKSSRADATTAEDHAVLVQGIAADKDALGYVALDYYVENQQKLKAVAIGDGKEAVLPTIANIRSGGYQPLSRPIFLYVSEKSIEKPAVRQFVDFSMKNAARVVEEVNYLPLPPRAYSENLERITAKKVGTVYGGEDKGRLRPIDSLQILRALMHGS
;
A
#
# COMPACT_ATOMS: atom_id res chain seq x y z
N MET A 1 -13.46 -49.69 105.13
CA MET A 1 -12.66 -48.55 105.49
C MET A 1 -11.88 -48.10 104.28
N GLN A 2 -12.11 -46.98 103.78
CA GLN A 2 -11.35 -45.95 103.09
C GLN A 2 -12.30 -45.18 102.08
N ARG A 3 -12.48 -43.96 102.46
CA ARG A 3 -13.24 -42.98 101.61
C ARG A 3 -12.34 -42.56 100.46
N LEU A 4 -12.83 -42.60 99.23
CA LEU A 4 -12.24 -41.93 98.10
C LEU A 4 -12.99 -40.66 97.82
N LEU A 5 -12.28 -39.59 97.92
CA LEU A 5 -12.70 -38.21 97.60
C LEU A 5 -12.77 -38.01 96.06
N SER A 6 -13.93 -37.63 95.58
CA SER A 6 -14.12 -37.23 94.15
C SER A 6 -13.78 -35.72 93.98
N LEU A 7 -12.89 -35.39 93.10
CA LEU A 7 -12.63 -34.06 92.63
C LEU A 7 -13.40 -33.78 91.30
N PRO A 8 -13.95 -32.57 91.09
CA PRO A 8 -14.72 -32.30 89.89
C PRO A 8 -13.73 -31.85 88.75
N ALA A 9 -13.96 -32.39 87.55
CA ALA A 9 -13.30 -32.04 86.33
C ALA A 9 -13.79 -30.70 85.85
N GLN A 10 -12.87 -29.68 85.77
CA GLN A 10 -13.12 -28.44 85.05
C GLN A 10 -12.96 -28.62 83.54
N ALA A 11 -14.06 -28.44 82.79
CA ALA A 11 -14.06 -28.48 81.32
C ALA A 11 -13.57 -27.11 80.78
N THR A 12 -12.37 -27.08 80.25
CA THR A 12 -11.81 -25.90 79.57
C THR A 12 -12.40 -25.86 78.16
N ARG A 13 -13.25 -24.88 77.89
CA ARG A 13 -13.75 -24.60 76.53
C ARG A 13 -12.63 -23.93 75.73
N VAL A 14 -12.06 -24.64 74.75
CA VAL A 14 -11.19 -24.08 73.71
C VAL A 14 -12.05 -23.47 72.63
N ASN A 15 -12.11 -22.16 72.55
CA ASN A 15 -12.70 -21.42 71.45
C ASN A 15 -11.78 -21.52 70.21
N SER A 16 -12.08 -22.38 69.25
CA SER A 16 -11.43 -22.44 67.96
C SER A 16 -11.99 -21.30 67.09
N LEU A 17 -11.25 -20.22 66.95
CA LEU A 17 -11.46 -19.20 65.96
C LEU A 17 -11.03 -19.77 64.59
N VAL A 18 -12.00 -20.19 63.79
CA VAL A 18 -11.82 -20.56 62.38
C VAL A 18 -11.69 -19.26 61.57
N PHE A 19 -10.46 -18.89 61.22
CA PHE A 19 -10.19 -17.79 60.28
C PHE A 19 -10.46 -18.31 58.86
N SER A 20 -11.68 -18.06 58.31
CA SER A 20 -11.98 -18.32 56.91
C SER A 20 -11.28 -17.26 56.07
N ALA A 21 -10.11 -17.61 55.53
CA ALA A 21 -9.45 -16.79 54.48
C ALA A 21 -10.28 -16.99 53.18
N ALA A 22 -11.14 -15.99 52.85
CA ALA A 22 -11.78 -15.89 51.59
C ALA A 22 -10.70 -15.55 50.55
N LEU A 23 -10.24 -16.53 49.79
CA LEU A 23 -9.44 -16.33 48.56
C LEU A 23 -10.35 -15.61 47.54
N VAL A 24 -10.16 -14.30 47.41
CA VAL A 24 -10.74 -13.50 46.31
C VAL A 24 -10.04 -13.93 45.03
N PHE A 25 -10.60 -14.91 44.32
CA PHE A 25 -10.26 -15.20 42.95
C PHE A 25 -10.71 -13.99 42.09
N SER A 26 -9.84 -13.02 41.86
CA SER A 26 -10.07 -12.07 40.78
C SER A 26 -10.02 -12.85 39.46
N PRO A 27 -11.08 -12.89 38.65
CA PRO A 27 -11.00 -13.49 37.34
C PRO A 27 -9.95 -12.70 36.57
N LEU A 28 -8.86 -13.34 36.18
CA LEU A 28 -8.01 -12.87 35.09
C LEU A 28 -8.94 -12.82 33.86
N THR A 29 -9.48 -11.64 33.55
CA THR A 29 -10.06 -11.37 32.24
C THR A 29 -8.92 -11.50 31.26
N ILE A 30 -8.81 -12.68 30.61
CA ILE A 30 -8.02 -12.82 29.38
C ILE A 30 -8.73 -11.90 28.40
N GLY A 31 -8.21 -10.67 28.28
CA GLY A 31 -8.70 -9.69 27.31
C GLY A 31 -8.65 -10.36 25.95
N ALA A 32 -9.77 -10.37 25.22
CA ALA A 32 -9.77 -10.83 23.83
C ALA A 32 -8.68 -10.06 23.10
N GLU A 33 -7.78 -10.79 22.46
CA GLU A 33 -6.67 -10.24 21.70
C GLU A 33 -7.20 -9.22 20.70
N ALA A 34 -6.67 -8.00 20.75
CA ALA A 34 -7.19 -6.92 19.91
C ALA A 34 -6.65 -7.09 18.49
N VAL A 35 -7.56 -7.17 17.52
CA VAL A 35 -7.22 -7.40 16.11
C VAL A 35 -7.56 -6.18 15.28
N VAL A 36 -6.59 -5.72 14.48
CA VAL A 36 -6.78 -4.74 13.41
C VAL A 36 -6.86 -5.49 12.08
N LYS A 37 -7.89 -5.25 11.29
CA LYS A 37 -8.13 -5.93 10.01
C LYS A 37 -7.93 -4.95 8.86
N ILE A 38 -6.96 -5.24 8.00
CA ILE A 38 -6.64 -4.48 6.78
C ILE A 38 -6.83 -5.42 5.58
N ASP A 39 -7.42 -4.94 4.50
CA ASP A 39 -7.50 -5.71 3.26
C ASP A 39 -7.55 -4.76 2.05
N GLY A 40 -7.04 -5.21 0.90
CA GLY A 40 -7.14 -4.44 -0.34
C GLY A 40 -6.01 -4.68 -1.32
N SER A 41 -5.35 -3.61 -1.73
CA SER A 41 -4.40 -3.55 -2.83
C SER A 41 -3.13 -4.34 -2.57
N SER A 42 -2.74 -5.19 -3.54
CA SER A 42 -1.43 -5.85 -3.60
C SER A 42 -0.27 -4.84 -3.64
N THR A 43 -0.45 -3.71 -4.31
CA THR A 43 0.54 -2.61 -4.36
C THR A 43 0.79 -2.00 -2.98
N VAL A 44 -0.24 -1.86 -2.14
CA VAL A 44 -0.09 -1.26 -0.79
C VAL A 44 0.34 -2.30 0.24
N TYR A 45 0.18 -3.59 -0.07
CA TYR A 45 0.47 -4.69 0.85
C TYR A 45 1.87 -4.62 1.48
N PRO A 46 2.98 -4.38 0.72
CA PRO A 46 4.32 -4.33 1.32
C PRO A 46 4.46 -3.26 2.41
N ILE A 47 3.85 -2.09 2.21
CA ILE A 47 3.86 -1.00 3.19
C ILE A 47 3.00 -1.37 4.41
N ALA A 48 1.77 -1.86 4.17
CA ALA A 48 0.84 -2.22 5.23
C ALA A 48 1.38 -3.36 6.10
N GLU A 49 2.01 -4.36 5.48
CA GLU A 49 2.64 -5.50 6.16
C GLU A 49 3.85 -5.06 7.00
N ALA A 50 4.74 -4.22 6.45
CA ALA A 50 5.87 -3.69 7.18
C ALA A 50 5.42 -2.87 8.41
N MET A 51 4.41 -2.00 8.25
CA MET A 51 3.80 -1.25 9.35
C MET A 51 3.18 -2.17 10.41
N ALA A 52 2.49 -3.25 9.98
CA ALA A 52 1.89 -4.23 10.87
C ALA A 52 2.94 -4.95 11.71
N GLN A 53 4.00 -5.43 11.07
CA GLN A 53 5.09 -6.15 11.74
C GLN A 53 5.82 -5.26 12.76
N GLU A 54 6.12 -4.01 12.40
CA GLU A 54 6.77 -3.08 13.32
C GLU A 54 5.86 -2.69 14.49
N PHE A 55 4.59 -2.43 14.23
CA PHE A 55 3.63 -2.11 15.28
C PHE A 55 3.46 -3.26 16.26
N GLN A 56 3.31 -4.50 15.76
CA GLN A 56 3.20 -5.70 16.61
C GLN A 56 4.45 -5.88 17.48
N ARG A 57 5.64 -5.70 16.91
CA ARG A 57 6.90 -5.74 17.69
C ARG A 57 6.94 -4.66 18.77
N ALA A 58 6.54 -3.43 18.43
CA ALA A 58 6.53 -2.31 19.38
C ALA A 58 5.49 -2.49 20.51
N ARG A 59 4.46 -3.30 20.30
CA ARG A 59 3.39 -3.62 21.25
C ARG A 59 3.52 -5.00 21.89
N LEU A 60 4.70 -5.62 21.82
CA LEU A 60 4.97 -6.94 22.39
C LEU A 60 3.90 -7.97 22.03
N HIS A 61 3.33 -7.86 20.80
CA HIS A 61 2.27 -8.71 20.26
C HIS A 61 0.93 -8.68 21.04
N GLU A 62 0.66 -7.63 21.81
CA GLU A 62 -0.65 -7.43 22.47
C GLU A 62 -1.79 -7.12 21.48
N VAL A 63 -1.43 -6.70 20.26
CA VAL A 63 -2.37 -6.39 19.18
C VAL A 63 -1.93 -7.14 17.93
N HIS A 64 -2.84 -7.91 17.34
CA HIS A 64 -2.63 -8.51 16.04
C HIS A 64 -3.11 -7.58 14.92
N VAL A 65 -2.32 -7.50 13.84
CA VAL A 65 -2.71 -6.79 12.62
C VAL A 65 -2.71 -7.81 11.47
N ASN A 66 -3.88 -8.04 10.91
CA ASN A 66 -4.05 -8.94 9.77
C ASN A 66 -4.12 -8.12 8.50
N VAL A 67 -3.21 -8.37 7.56
CA VAL A 67 -3.17 -7.70 6.25
C VAL A 67 -3.53 -8.71 5.16
N GLY A 68 -4.66 -8.50 4.50
CA GLY A 68 -5.14 -9.33 3.39
C GLY A 68 -4.95 -8.64 2.03
N VAL A 69 -4.98 -9.45 0.97
CA VAL A 69 -4.86 -9.01 -0.42
C VAL A 69 -6.03 -9.53 -1.24
N SER A 70 -7.01 -8.66 -1.52
CA SER A 70 -8.14 -8.96 -2.42
C SER A 70 -8.27 -7.99 -3.58
N GLY A 71 -7.23 -7.18 -3.80
CA GLY A 71 -7.23 -6.06 -4.75
C GLY A 71 -8.02 -4.86 -4.22
N THR A 72 -7.77 -3.67 -4.78
CA THR A 72 -8.41 -2.42 -4.33
C THR A 72 -9.94 -2.51 -4.28
N SER A 73 -10.57 -3.03 -5.35
CA SER A 73 -12.04 -3.16 -5.41
C SER A 73 -12.58 -4.20 -4.42
N GLY A 74 -11.86 -5.32 -4.23
CA GLY A 74 -12.20 -6.34 -3.23
C GLY A 74 -12.09 -5.80 -1.82
N GLY A 75 -11.02 -5.05 -1.53
CA GLY A 75 -10.83 -4.36 -0.25
C GLY A 75 -11.96 -3.39 0.06
N PHE A 76 -12.34 -2.53 -0.87
CA PHE A 76 -13.49 -1.63 -0.68
C PHE A 76 -14.80 -2.38 -0.48
N ALA A 77 -15.01 -3.50 -1.20
CA ALA A 77 -16.22 -4.29 -1.01
C ALA A 77 -16.32 -4.85 0.42
N LYS A 78 -15.25 -5.41 0.98
CA LYS A 78 -15.19 -5.87 2.38
C LYS A 78 -15.32 -4.71 3.37
N PHE A 79 -14.62 -3.62 3.11
CA PHE A 79 -14.63 -2.43 3.95
C PHE A 79 -16.03 -1.82 4.07
N CYS A 80 -16.73 -1.62 2.94
CA CYS A 80 -18.08 -1.08 2.93
C CYS A 80 -19.12 -2.03 3.55
N ARG A 81 -18.82 -3.33 3.73
CA ARG A 81 -19.62 -4.27 4.53
C ARG A 81 -19.23 -4.28 6.01
N GLY A 82 -18.21 -3.51 6.41
CA GLY A 82 -17.72 -3.48 7.80
C GLY A 82 -16.93 -4.70 8.23
N GLU A 83 -16.41 -5.50 7.29
CA GLU A 83 -15.63 -6.71 7.55
C GLU A 83 -14.17 -6.39 7.93
N THR A 84 -13.68 -5.23 7.49
CA THR A 84 -12.33 -4.72 7.78
C THR A 84 -12.38 -3.34 8.44
N ASP A 85 -11.35 -3.01 9.21
CA ASP A 85 -11.19 -1.70 9.86
C ASP A 85 -10.58 -0.68 8.90
N ILE A 86 -9.72 -1.15 8.01
CA ILE A 86 -8.96 -0.35 7.05
C ILE A 86 -9.03 -1.03 5.68
N ALA A 87 -9.27 -0.24 4.63
CA ALA A 87 -9.03 -0.66 3.25
C ALA A 87 -7.74 -0.03 2.74
N SER A 88 -6.87 -0.84 2.10
CA SER A 88 -5.72 -0.37 1.36
C SER A 88 -6.05 -0.23 -0.13
N ALA A 89 -5.65 0.88 -0.76
CA ALA A 89 -6.08 1.19 -2.11
C ALA A 89 -4.97 1.82 -2.95
N SER A 90 -4.80 1.33 -4.17
CA SER A 90 -3.85 1.87 -5.16
C SER A 90 -4.46 2.91 -6.11
N ARG A 91 -5.63 3.39 -5.79
CA ARG A 91 -6.37 4.48 -6.42
C ARG A 91 -7.36 5.11 -5.44
N PRO A 92 -7.86 6.31 -5.73
CA PRO A 92 -8.98 6.85 -4.97
C PRO A 92 -10.24 5.97 -5.05
N ILE A 93 -11.10 6.10 -4.04
CA ILE A 93 -12.39 5.43 -4.00
C ILE A 93 -13.30 5.90 -5.14
N LEU A 94 -13.94 4.98 -5.85
CA LEU A 94 -14.86 5.28 -6.94
C LEU A 94 -16.25 5.63 -6.42
N LYS A 95 -17.04 6.35 -7.24
CA LYS A 95 -18.42 6.73 -6.91
C LYS A 95 -19.27 5.53 -6.48
N LYS A 96 -19.22 4.42 -7.23
CA LYS A 96 -19.96 3.19 -6.88
C LYS A 96 -19.58 2.60 -5.51
N GLU A 97 -18.29 2.74 -5.12
CA GLU A 97 -17.81 2.27 -3.82
C GLU A 97 -18.23 3.22 -2.71
N MET A 98 -18.21 4.54 -2.97
CA MET A 98 -18.76 5.55 -2.06
C MET A 98 -20.24 5.31 -1.78
N GLU A 99 -21.04 5.04 -2.82
CA GLU A 99 -22.46 4.73 -2.70
C GLU A 99 -22.70 3.44 -1.90
N ALA A 100 -21.88 2.40 -2.13
CA ALA A 100 -21.95 1.15 -1.37
C ALA A 100 -21.64 1.37 0.12
N CYS A 101 -20.58 2.11 0.44
CA CYS A 101 -20.25 2.47 1.82
C CYS A 101 -21.36 3.30 2.47
N ALA A 102 -21.88 4.32 1.77
CA ALA A 102 -22.95 5.19 2.29
C ALA A 102 -24.22 4.39 2.57
N LYS A 103 -24.63 3.48 1.67
CA LYS A 103 -25.78 2.58 1.87
C LYS A 103 -25.63 1.69 3.10
N ALA A 104 -24.41 1.28 3.41
CA ALA A 104 -24.10 0.46 4.58
C ALA A 104 -23.81 1.30 5.86
N GLY A 105 -23.90 2.63 5.78
CA GLY A 105 -23.61 3.53 6.91
C GLY A 105 -22.12 3.60 7.28
N VAL A 106 -21.21 3.21 6.38
CA VAL A 106 -19.78 3.26 6.62
C VAL A 106 -19.21 4.61 6.18
N ARG A 107 -18.77 5.39 7.16
CA ARG A 107 -18.01 6.64 6.97
C ARG A 107 -16.54 6.36 7.18
N TYR A 108 -15.67 7.13 6.54
CA TYR A 108 -14.23 6.84 6.52
C TYR A 108 -13.37 8.09 6.40
N TYR A 109 -12.11 7.95 6.80
CA TYR A 109 -11.03 8.91 6.57
C TYR A 109 -10.17 8.39 5.41
N GLU A 110 -10.03 9.19 4.37
CA GLU A 110 -9.09 8.96 3.28
C GLU A 110 -7.72 9.48 3.68
N MET A 111 -6.72 8.62 3.66
CA MET A 111 -5.36 8.90 4.11
C MET A 111 -4.37 8.57 2.99
N PRO A 112 -3.89 9.57 2.23
CA PRO A 112 -2.75 9.37 1.32
C PRO A 112 -1.56 8.78 2.08
N LEU A 113 -0.90 7.77 1.50
CA LEU A 113 0.16 7.01 2.17
C LEU A 113 1.52 7.19 1.52
N ALA A 114 1.58 7.05 0.20
CA ALA A 114 2.81 7.11 -0.58
C ALA A 114 2.52 7.42 -2.05
N TYR A 115 3.59 7.66 -2.84
CA TYR A 115 3.50 7.56 -4.30
C TYR A 115 4.05 6.21 -4.74
N ASP A 116 3.28 5.52 -5.57
CA ASP A 116 3.73 4.41 -6.39
C ASP A 116 4.14 4.95 -7.75
N ALA A 117 5.34 4.62 -8.21
CA ALA A 117 5.83 5.05 -9.51
C ALA A 117 6.71 3.95 -10.12
N LEU A 118 6.62 3.82 -11.43
CA LEU A 118 7.43 2.91 -12.19
C LEU A 118 8.15 3.65 -13.33
N THR A 119 9.28 3.10 -13.76
CA THR A 119 10.12 3.73 -14.79
C THR A 119 10.29 2.78 -15.96
N VAL A 120 9.97 3.26 -17.16
CA VAL A 120 10.36 2.59 -18.40
C VAL A 120 11.84 2.89 -18.65
N VAL A 121 12.62 1.85 -18.88
CA VAL A 121 14.08 1.96 -19.00
C VAL A 121 14.60 1.22 -20.22
N VAL A 122 15.70 1.75 -20.75
CA VAL A 122 16.50 1.11 -21.80
C VAL A 122 17.97 1.09 -21.38
N ASN A 123 18.80 0.34 -22.10
CA ASN A 123 20.25 0.39 -21.95
C ASN A 123 20.77 1.80 -22.24
N PRO A 124 21.76 2.35 -21.53
CA PRO A 124 22.33 3.67 -21.79
C PRO A 124 22.90 3.84 -23.20
N GLN A 125 23.35 2.76 -23.84
CA GLN A 125 23.85 2.77 -25.22
C GLN A 125 22.74 2.90 -26.29
N ASN A 126 21.47 2.73 -25.90
CA ASN A 126 20.34 3.01 -26.78
C ASN A 126 20.20 4.51 -26.95
N SER A 127 20.61 5.05 -28.11
CA SER A 127 20.65 6.49 -28.37
C SER A 127 19.37 7.02 -29.02
N PHE A 128 18.50 6.17 -29.56
CA PHE A 128 17.35 6.58 -30.36
C PHE A 128 16.02 6.62 -29.57
N VAL A 129 15.87 5.81 -28.52
CA VAL A 129 14.68 5.88 -27.66
C VAL A 129 14.88 6.94 -26.57
N THR A 130 14.24 8.09 -26.73
CA THR A 130 14.27 9.18 -25.76
C THR A 130 12.94 9.36 -25.04
N SER A 131 11.84 9.07 -25.75
CA SER A 131 10.49 9.11 -25.21
C SER A 131 9.61 8.03 -25.83
N LEU A 132 8.56 7.64 -25.12
CA LEU A 132 7.48 6.77 -25.59
C LEU A 132 6.15 7.34 -25.13
N SER A 133 5.18 7.38 -26.03
CA SER A 133 3.80 7.65 -25.66
C SER A 133 3.17 6.43 -25.00
N VAL A 134 2.09 6.63 -24.25
CA VAL A 134 1.30 5.54 -23.68
C VAL A 134 0.74 4.63 -24.78
N ALA A 135 0.41 5.19 -25.95
CA ALA A 135 -0.04 4.42 -27.09
C ALA A 135 1.05 3.49 -27.66
N GLU A 136 2.31 3.96 -27.76
CA GLU A 136 3.44 3.13 -28.18
C GLU A 136 3.76 2.06 -27.14
N LEU A 137 3.71 2.39 -25.83
CA LEU A 137 3.86 1.40 -24.76
C LEU A 137 2.77 0.33 -24.86
N ARG A 138 1.51 0.73 -25.07
CA ARG A 138 0.41 -0.21 -25.23
C ARG A 138 0.64 -1.12 -26.45
N LYS A 139 0.98 -0.52 -27.62
CA LYS A 139 1.28 -1.24 -28.86
C LYS A 139 2.39 -2.27 -28.64
N LEU A 140 3.37 -1.99 -27.76
CA LEU A 140 4.48 -2.88 -27.46
C LEU A 140 4.12 -4.00 -26.48
N TRP A 141 3.29 -3.68 -25.43
CA TRP A 141 3.09 -4.56 -24.30
C TRP A 141 1.74 -5.32 -24.29
N GLU A 142 0.78 -4.95 -25.14
CA GLU A 142 -0.49 -5.67 -25.22
C GLU A 142 -0.31 -7.13 -25.70
N PRO A 143 -1.18 -8.08 -25.30
CA PRO A 143 -1.05 -9.50 -25.70
C PRO A 143 -0.94 -9.71 -27.21
N GLN A 144 -1.63 -8.89 -28.00
CA GLN A 144 -1.65 -8.94 -29.45
C GLN A 144 -0.34 -8.52 -30.12
N ALA A 145 0.57 -7.90 -29.38
CA ALA A 145 1.91 -7.50 -29.85
C ALA A 145 2.86 -8.70 -30.01
N GLN A 146 2.58 -9.79 -29.29
CA GLN A 146 3.42 -10.99 -29.33
C GLN A 146 3.58 -11.52 -30.76
N GLY A 147 4.83 -11.70 -31.18
CA GLY A 147 5.18 -12.14 -32.53
C GLY A 147 4.98 -11.11 -33.64
N LYS A 148 4.35 -9.94 -33.37
CA LYS A 148 4.12 -8.87 -34.35
C LYS A 148 5.06 -7.69 -34.17
N ILE A 149 5.23 -7.24 -32.93
CA ILE A 149 6.15 -6.15 -32.58
C ILE A 149 7.39 -6.79 -31.99
N THR A 150 8.36 -7.09 -32.85
CA THR A 150 9.57 -7.84 -32.50
C THR A 150 10.85 -7.01 -32.68
N THR A 151 10.79 -5.94 -33.49
CA THR A 151 11.89 -5.04 -33.75
C THR A 151 11.54 -3.62 -33.36
N TRP A 152 12.57 -2.79 -33.16
CA TRP A 152 12.37 -1.37 -32.91
C TRP A 152 11.63 -0.67 -34.06
N ARG A 153 11.87 -1.11 -35.31
CA ARG A 153 11.18 -0.58 -36.50
C ARG A 153 9.69 -0.94 -36.56
N ASP A 154 9.28 -2.09 -35.97
CA ASP A 154 7.84 -2.43 -35.89
C ASP A 154 7.11 -1.48 -34.94
N LEU A 155 7.82 -0.97 -33.94
CA LEU A 155 7.26 0.02 -33.00
C LEU A 155 7.24 1.41 -33.64
N ASN A 156 8.35 1.85 -34.19
CA ASN A 156 8.50 3.13 -34.87
C ASN A 156 9.32 2.97 -36.15
N PRO A 157 8.78 3.25 -37.35
CA PRO A 157 9.45 3.07 -38.65
C PRO A 157 10.78 3.83 -38.80
N ALA A 158 10.99 4.89 -38.04
CA ALA A 158 12.24 5.66 -38.05
C ALA A 158 13.38 4.98 -37.27
N TRP A 159 13.08 3.95 -36.48
CA TRP A 159 14.06 3.26 -35.65
C TRP A 159 14.70 2.06 -36.34
N PRO A 160 15.83 1.55 -35.81
CA PRO A 160 16.57 0.49 -36.45
C PRO A 160 15.80 -0.85 -36.43
N PRO A 161 16.15 -1.83 -37.34
CA PRO A 161 15.43 -3.10 -37.45
C PRO A 161 15.90 -4.17 -36.43
N GLN A 162 16.69 -3.82 -35.43
CA GLN A 162 17.15 -4.75 -34.40
C GLN A 162 15.97 -5.27 -33.57
N LYS A 163 16.07 -6.50 -33.10
CA LYS A 163 15.07 -7.12 -32.21
C LYS A 163 15.07 -6.42 -30.86
N ILE A 164 13.89 -6.14 -30.36
CA ILE A 164 13.72 -5.63 -28.99
C ILE A 164 13.79 -6.82 -28.02
N LYS A 165 14.58 -6.71 -26.96
CA LYS A 165 14.54 -7.62 -25.83
C LYS A 165 13.76 -6.99 -24.70
N LEU A 166 12.65 -7.62 -24.33
CA LEU A 166 11.70 -7.09 -23.35
C LEU A 166 11.92 -7.72 -21.98
N TYR A 167 11.92 -6.86 -20.95
CA TYR A 167 12.05 -7.24 -19.56
C TYR A 167 10.90 -6.65 -18.74
N ALA A 168 10.21 -7.47 -17.95
CA ALA A 168 9.09 -7.07 -17.13
C ALA A 168 9.13 -7.72 -15.75
N PRO A 169 8.59 -7.09 -14.71
CA PRO A 169 8.34 -7.77 -13.45
C PRO A 169 7.43 -8.98 -13.63
N GLY A 170 7.53 -9.94 -12.70
CA GLY A 170 6.72 -11.15 -12.71
C GLY A 170 5.24 -10.89 -12.42
N ALA A 171 4.42 -11.92 -12.61
CA ALA A 171 2.96 -11.83 -12.53
C ALA A 171 2.43 -11.51 -11.12
N ASP A 172 3.23 -11.75 -10.07
CA ASP A 172 2.87 -11.45 -8.68
C ASP A 172 3.29 -10.05 -8.24
N SER A 173 4.06 -9.33 -9.10
CA SER A 173 4.52 -7.97 -8.84
C SER A 173 3.39 -6.94 -8.94
N GLY A 174 3.27 -6.07 -7.92
CA GLY A 174 2.39 -4.90 -7.97
C GLY A 174 2.76 -3.91 -9.08
N THR A 175 4.04 -3.83 -9.47
CA THR A 175 4.53 -3.03 -10.60
C THR A 175 4.01 -3.57 -11.93
N PHE A 176 3.98 -4.90 -12.12
CA PHE A 176 3.38 -5.54 -13.30
C PHE A 176 1.88 -5.27 -13.37
N GLU A 177 1.17 -5.45 -12.27
CA GLU A 177 -0.28 -5.21 -12.20
C GLU A 177 -0.60 -3.76 -12.55
N TYR A 178 0.12 -2.80 -11.97
CA TYR A 178 -0.09 -1.38 -12.23
C TYR A 178 0.23 -0.99 -13.68
N PHE A 179 1.40 -1.40 -14.19
CA PHE A 179 1.77 -1.09 -15.57
C PHE A 179 0.73 -1.60 -16.56
N THR A 180 0.30 -2.85 -16.43
CA THR A 180 -0.69 -3.44 -17.34
C THR A 180 -2.05 -2.79 -17.21
N GLU A 181 -2.47 -2.38 -16.00
CA GLU A 181 -3.70 -1.63 -15.79
C GLU A 181 -3.71 -0.29 -16.53
N VAL A 182 -2.64 0.52 -16.40
CA VAL A 182 -2.63 1.88 -16.94
C VAL A 182 -2.19 1.98 -18.39
N VAL A 183 -1.36 1.04 -18.86
CA VAL A 183 -0.82 1.04 -20.23
C VAL A 183 -1.66 0.17 -21.15
N VAL A 184 -1.94 -1.07 -20.75
CA VAL A 184 -2.69 -2.03 -21.59
C VAL A 184 -4.20 -1.84 -21.40
N GLY A 185 -4.64 -1.37 -20.24
CA GLY A 185 -6.04 -1.13 -19.90
C GLY A 185 -6.70 -2.30 -19.16
N THR A 186 -5.94 -3.35 -18.87
CA THR A 186 -6.42 -4.52 -18.11
C THR A 186 -5.28 -5.02 -17.23
N ALA A 187 -5.49 -5.02 -15.91
CA ALA A 187 -4.51 -5.50 -14.94
C ALA A 187 -4.09 -6.95 -15.25
N LYS A 188 -2.79 -7.23 -15.12
CA LYS A 188 -2.16 -8.53 -15.39
C LYS A 188 -2.28 -9.05 -16.83
N SER A 189 -2.69 -8.21 -17.78
CA SER A 189 -2.77 -8.55 -19.20
C SER A 189 -1.56 -8.01 -19.95
N SER A 190 -0.72 -8.90 -20.48
CA SER A 190 0.50 -8.54 -21.23
C SER A 190 0.87 -9.65 -22.20
N ARG A 191 1.79 -9.35 -23.13
CA ARG A 191 2.46 -10.36 -23.96
C ARG A 191 3.26 -11.34 -23.10
N ALA A 192 3.38 -12.59 -23.53
CA ALA A 192 4.01 -13.66 -22.76
C ALA A 192 5.47 -13.96 -23.16
N ASP A 193 6.00 -13.28 -24.19
CA ASP A 193 7.35 -13.50 -24.72
C ASP A 193 8.40 -12.52 -24.16
N ALA A 194 8.05 -11.73 -23.17
CA ALA A 194 9.00 -10.92 -22.40
C ALA A 194 9.75 -11.81 -21.37
N THR A 195 11.01 -11.47 -21.09
CA THR A 195 11.73 -12.06 -19.95
C THR A 195 11.18 -11.45 -18.65
N THR A 196 10.72 -12.31 -17.75
CA THR A 196 10.13 -11.87 -16.48
C THR A 196 10.92 -12.32 -15.28
N ALA A 197 10.97 -11.50 -14.23
CA ALA A 197 11.52 -11.86 -12.93
C ALA A 197 10.76 -11.11 -11.82
N GLU A 198 10.56 -11.78 -10.68
CA GLU A 198 9.98 -11.11 -9.49
C GLU A 198 11.00 -10.18 -8.84
N ASP A 199 12.29 -10.54 -8.88
CA ASP A 199 13.38 -9.66 -8.43
C ASP A 199 13.74 -8.65 -9.53
N HIS A 200 13.50 -7.38 -9.28
CA HIS A 200 13.82 -6.29 -10.19
C HIS A 200 15.34 -6.14 -10.43
N ALA A 201 16.20 -6.60 -9.53
CA ALA A 201 17.65 -6.59 -9.75
C ALA A 201 18.06 -7.45 -10.95
N VAL A 202 17.37 -8.56 -11.18
CA VAL A 202 17.57 -9.42 -12.37
C VAL A 202 17.18 -8.68 -13.65
N LEU A 203 16.08 -7.90 -13.61
CA LEU A 203 15.64 -7.08 -14.76
C LEU A 203 16.67 -5.99 -15.07
N VAL A 204 17.17 -5.30 -14.04
CA VAL A 204 18.23 -4.28 -14.16
C VAL A 204 19.47 -4.87 -14.84
N GLN A 205 19.93 -6.04 -14.39
CA GLN A 205 21.09 -6.71 -14.99
C GLN A 205 20.85 -7.08 -16.46
N GLY A 206 19.68 -7.64 -16.78
CA GLY A 206 19.32 -8.01 -18.14
C GLY A 206 19.28 -6.82 -19.10
N ILE A 207 18.69 -5.71 -18.67
CA ILE A 207 18.58 -4.48 -19.48
C ILE A 207 19.97 -3.82 -19.62
N ALA A 208 20.78 -3.80 -18.58
CA ALA A 208 22.14 -3.26 -18.62
C ALA A 208 23.08 -4.05 -19.53
N ALA A 209 22.86 -5.36 -19.69
CA ALA A 209 23.71 -6.24 -20.51
C ALA A 209 23.40 -6.18 -22.00
N ASP A 210 22.28 -5.64 -22.43
CA ASP A 210 21.85 -5.65 -23.83
C ASP A 210 21.40 -4.27 -24.31
N LYS A 211 22.08 -3.71 -25.31
CA LYS A 211 21.79 -2.39 -25.89
C LYS A 211 20.41 -2.29 -26.55
N ASP A 212 19.84 -3.43 -26.94
CA ASP A 212 18.51 -3.51 -27.58
C ASP A 212 17.42 -3.89 -26.59
N ALA A 213 17.72 -3.86 -25.29
CA ALA A 213 16.76 -4.13 -24.21
C ALA A 213 15.89 -2.91 -23.89
N LEU A 214 14.62 -3.19 -23.59
CA LEU A 214 13.67 -2.30 -22.98
C LEU A 214 12.92 -3.04 -21.88
N GLY A 215 12.65 -2.37 -20.77
CA GLY A 215 11.84 -2.93 -19.70
C GLY A 215 11.23 -1.84 -18.84
N TYR A 216 10.59 -2.24 -17.77
CA TYR A 216 10.13 -1.33 -16.74
C TYR A 216 10.37 -1.92 -15.35
N VAL A 217 10.69 -1.04 -14.42
CA VAL A 217 11.01 -1.39 -13.03
C VAL A 217 10.34 -0.39 -12.08
N ALA A 218 10.26 -0.70 -10.80
CA ALA A 218 9.87 0.28 -9.81
C ALA A 218 10.90 1.43 -9.75
N LEU A 219 10.45 2.61 -9.36
CA LEU A 219 11.24 3.84 -9.43
C LEU A 219 12.56 3.75 -8.66
N ASP A 220 12.54 3.16 -7.48
CA ASP A 220 13.71 2.97 -6.59
C ASP A 220 14.83 2.21 -7.28
N TYR A 221 14.51 1.07 -7.93
CA TYR A 221 15.48 0.29 -8.70
C TYR A 221 16.13 1.11 -9.83
N TYR A 222 15.36 1.98 -10.47
CA TYR A 222 15.93 2.91 -11.43
C TYR A 222 16.85 3.94 -10.75
N VAL A 223 16.40 4.56 -9.64
CA VAL A 223 17.17 5.57 -8.92
C VAL A 223 18.50 5.03 -8.43
N GLU A 224 18.53 3.81 -7.91
CA GLU A 224 19.77 3.14 -7.46
C GLU A 224 20.69 2.73 -8.61
N ASN A 225 20.15 2.55 -9.83
CA ASN A 225 20.89 2.03 -10.98
C ASN A 225 20.98 3.00 -12.17
N GLN A 226 20.89 4.32 -11.96
CA GLN A 226 20.95 5.34 -13.02
C GLN A 226 22.21 5.28 -13.88
N GLN A 227 23.30 4.73 -13.36
CA GLN A 227 24.55 4.52 -14.11
C GLN A 227 24.46 3.34 -15.13
N LYS A 228 23.52 2.41 -14.91
CA LYS A 228 23.35 1.21 -15.72
C LYS A 228 22.11 1.26 -16.60
N LEU A 229 21.18 2.19 -16.33
CA LEU A 229 19.89 2.32 -16.99
C LEU A 229 19.67 3.75 -17.47
N LYS A 230 19.01 3.90 -18.61
CA LYS A 230 18.50 5.18 -19.10
C LYS A 230 16.98 5.20 -19.01
N ALA A 231 16.41 6.15 -18.26
CA ALA A 231 14.97 6.35 -18.25
C ALA A 231 14.46 6.88 -19.59
N VAL A 232 13.29 6.39 -19.99
CA VAL A 232 12.54 6.87 -21.14
C VAL A 232 11.48 7.85 -20.65
N ALA A 233 11.42 9.03 -21.25
CA ALA A 233 10.38 9.99 -20.94
C ALA A 233 9.02 9.49 -21.44
N ILE A 234 7.95 9.73 -20.69
CA ILE A 234 6.59 9.27 -21.03
C ILE A 234 5.73 10.44 -21.50
N GLY A 235 5.15 10.30 -22.69
CA GLY A 235 4.31 11.32 -23.32
C GLY A 235 4.62 11.50 -24.79
N ASP A 236 3.95 12.45 -25.40
CA ASP A 236 4.06 12.73 -26.83
C ASP A 236 5.11 13.83 -27.10
N GLY A 237 6.22 13.47 -27.73
CA GLY A 237 7.23 14.38 -28.22
C GLY A 237 7.81 15.32 -27.14
N LYS A 238 7.63 16.63 -27.29
CA LYS A 238 8.17 17.65 -26.37
C LYS A 238 7.47 17.71 -25.02
N GLU A 239 6.29 17.12 -24.90
CA GLU A 239 5.52 17.05 -23.66
C GLU A 239 5.88 15.80 -22.83
N ALA A 240 6.78 14.97 -23.34
CA ALA A 240 7.23 13.78 -22.63
C ALA A 240 7.99 14.13 -21.35
N VAL A 241 7.66 13.46 -20.26
CA VAL A 241 8.12 13.75 -18.90
C VAL A 241 8.97 12.60 -18.35
N LEU A 242 10.12 12.93 -17.78
CA LEU A 242 11.00 11.97 -17.10
C LEU A 242 10.49 11.62 -15.68
N PRO A 243 10.78 10.41 -15.16
CA PRO A 243 10.38 9.95 -13.82
C PRO A 243 11.24 10.59 -12.72
N THR A 244 11.31 11.91 -12.67
CA THR A 244 11.98 12.60 -11.58
C THR A 244 11.07 12.71 -10.36
N ILE A 245 11.65 12.72 -9.15
CA ILE A 245 10.89 12.93 -7.92
C ILE A 245 10.03 14.20 -7.99
N ALA A 246 10.55 15.28 -8.59
CA ALA A 246 9.81 16.52 -8.79
C ALA A 246 8.58 16.31 -9.68
N ASN A 247 8.73 15.63 -10.81
CA ASN A 247 7.64 15.36 -11.76
C ASN A 247 6.58 14.41 -11.16
N ILE A 248 7.00 13.43 -10.34
CA ILE A 248 6.08 12.53 -9.65
C ILE A 248 5.28 13.29 -8.60
N ARG A 249 5.95 14.05 -7.75
CA ARG A 249 5.30 14.86 -6.70
C ARG A 249 4.42 15.96 -7.27
N SER A 250 4.75 16.51 -8.43
CA SER A 250 3.90 17.49 -9.12
C SER A 250 2.73 16.87 -9.87
N GLY A 251 2.62 15.53 -9.93
CA GLY A 251 1.61 14.84 -10.73
C GLY A 251 1.86 14.92 -12.24
N GLY A 252 3.03 15.40 -12.67
CA GLY A 252 3.37 15.53 -14.09
C GLY A 252 3.76 14.22 -14.77
N TYR A 253 4.26 13.23 -14.01
CA TYR A 253 4.65 11.92 -14.56
C TYR A 253 3.47 10.95 -14.61
N GLN A 254 2.55 11.17 -15.53
CA GLN A 254 1.35 10.36 -15.71
C GLN A 254 1.43 9.53 -17.01
N PRO A 255 0.81 8.33 -17.05
CA PRO A 255 0.05 7.65 -15.98
C PRO A 255 0.91 6.72 -15.11
N LEU A 256 2.25 6.78 -15.20
CA LEU A 256 3.17 5.84 -14.54
C LEU A 256 3.53 6.23 -13.11
N SER A 257 2.80 7.18 -12.51
CA SER A 257 2.85 7.47 -11.08
C SER A 257 1.45 7.71 -10.53
N ARG A 258 1.21 7.29 -9.28
CA ARG A 258 -0.07 7.46 -8.59
C ARG A 258 0.11 7.56 -7.09
N PRO A 259 -0.73 8.30 -6.37
CA PRO A 259 -0.82 8.18 -4.94
C PRO A 259 -1.54 6.87 -4.57
N ILE A 260 -1.13 6.31 -3.43
CA ILE A 260 -1.77 5.15 -2.82
C ILE A 260 -2.27 5.52 -1.42
N PHE A 261 -3.27 4.79 -0.91
CA PHE A 261 -4.08 5.24 0.21
C PHE A 261 -4.35 4.14 1.24
N LEU A 262 -4.63 4.60 2.47
CA LEU A 262 -5.41 3.85 3.44
C LEU A 262 -6.76 4.56 3.65
N TYR A 263 -7.83 3.77 3.73
CA TYR A 263 -9.17 4.24 4.11
C TYR A 263 -9.53 3.65 5.46
N VAL A 264 -9.65 4.48 6.47
CA VAL A 264 -9.88 4.06 7.86
C VAL A 264 -11.34 4.29 8.22
N SER A 265 -12.04 3.26 8.69
CA SER A 265 -13.43 3.39 9.13
C SER A 265 -13.55 4.34 10.32
N GLU A 266 -14.47 5.31 10.25
CA GLU A 266 -14.77 6.23 11.36
C GLU A 266 -15.20 5.46 12.61
N LYS A 267 -15.98 4.39 12.46
CA LYS A 267 -16.37 3.54 13.58
C LYS A 267 -15.19 2.75 14.15
N SER A 268 -14.31 2.25 13.28
CA SER A 268 -13.18 1.44 13.71
C SER A 268 -12.08 2.24 14.39
N ILE A 269 -11.91 3.54 14.05
CA ILE A 269 -10.91 4.40 14.69
C ILE A 269 -11.20 4.64 16.18
N GLU A 270 -12.44 4.41 16.63
CA GLU A 270 -12.80 4.47 18.05
C GLU A 270 -12.27 3.26 18.85
N LYS A 271 -11.87 2.18 18.17
CA LYS A 271 -11.20 1.02 18.80
C LYS A 271 -9.77 1.42 19.16
N PRO A 272 -9.33 1.25 20.42
CA PRO A 272 -7.98 1.64 20.84
C PRO A 272 -6.86 1.02 19.98
N ALA A 273 -6.98 -0.25 19.58
CA ALA A 273 -6.00 -0.93 18.74
C ALA A 273 -5.87 -0.30 17.35
N VAL A 274 -6.99 0.03 16.70
CA VAL A 274 -7.01 0.67 15.38
C VAL A 274 -6.44 2.08 15.47
N ARG A 275 -6.82 2.85 16.48
CA ARG A 275 -6.30 4.20 16.71
C ARG A 275 -4.79 4.20 16.91
N GLN A 276 -4.30 3.30 17.76
CA GLN A 276 -2.86 3.18 18.03
C GLN A 276 -2.08 2.74 16.79
N PHE A 277 -2.64 1.80 16.01
CA PHE A 277 -2.02 1.38 14.76
C PHE A 277 -1.92 2.52 13.75
N VAL A 278 -3.01 3.29 13.54
CA VAL A 278 -3.03 4.42 12.62
C VAL A 278 -2.06 5.53 13.07
N ASP A 279 -2.06 5.87 14.36
CA ASP A 279 -1.13 6.87 14.92
C ASP A 279 0.33 6.43 14.76
N PHE A 280 0.64 5.15 15.02
CA PHE A 280 1.97 4.57 14.81
C PHE A 280 2.36 4.61 13.34
N SER A 281 1.47 4.14 12.46
CA SER A 281 1.71 4.08 11.01
C SER A 281 2.00 5.47 10.45
N MET A 282 1.20 6.48 10.75
CA MET A 282 1.42 7.84 10.23
C MET A 282 2.70 8.48 10.75
N LYS A 283 3.10 8.22 12.00
CA LYS A 283 4.35 8.73 12.57
C LYS A 283 5.60 8.11 11.95
N ASN A 284 5.51 6.87 11.50
CA ASN A 284 6.63 6.12 10.91
C ASN A 284 6.54 6.02 9.39
N ALA A 285 5.48 6.56 8.77
CA ALA A 285 5.16 6.33 7.36
C ALA A 285 6.30 6.70 6.41
N ALA A 286 6.95 7.86 6.59
CA ALA A 286 8.01 8.28 5.67
C ALA A 286 9.15 7.25 5.61
N ARG A 287 9.61 6.77 6.78
CA ARG A 287 10.68 5.78 6.87
C ARG A 287 10.24 4.42 6.33
N VAL A 288 9.10 3.89 6.79
CA VAL A 288 8.63 2.57 6.38
C VAL A 288 8.35 2.51 4.88
N VAL A 289 7.76 3.56 4.31
CA VAL A 289 7.52 3.68 2.87
C VAL A 289 8.82 3.62 2.08
N GLU A 290 9.87 4.32 2.53
CA GLU A 290 11.19 4.33 1.90
C GLU A 290 11.89 2.96 2.03
N GLU A 291 11.81 2.31 3.19
CA GLU A 291 12.40 0.98 3.44
C GLU A 291 11.81 -0.13 2.56
N VAL A 292 10.56 0.02 2.11
CA VAL A 292 9.91 -0.91 1.19
C VAL A 292 9.87 -0.40 -0.25
N ASN A 293 10.73 0.57 -0.56
CA ASN A 293 11.01 1.04 -1.92
C ASN A 293 9.85 1.79 -2.61
N TYR A 294 9.08 2.57 -1.83
CA TYR A 294 8.11 3.52 -2.35
C TYR A 294 8.54 4.96 -2.09
N LEU A 295 7.99 5.90 -2.83
CA LEU A 295 8.28 7.32 -2.63
C LEU A 295 7.40 7.90 -1.52
N PRO A 296 7.97 8.35 -0.38
CA PRO A 296 7.19 8.90 0.71
C PRO A 296 6.59 10.27 0.35
N LEU A 297 5.45 10.56 0.98
CA LEU A 297 4.85 11.89 0.97
C LEU A 297 5.70 12.86 1.80
N PRO A 298 5.54 14.19 1.59
CA PRO A 298 6.10 15.15 2.52
C PRO A 298 5.62 14.89 3.96
N PRO A 299 6.46 15.04 5.00
CA PRO A 299 6.11 14.72 6.39
C PRO A 299 4.81 15.39 6.87
N ARG A 300 4.52 16.60 6.39
CA ARG A 300 3.28 17.33 6.70
C ARG A 300 2.02 16.57 6.29
N ALA A 301 2.03 15.85 5.18
CA ALA A 301 0.86 15.09 4.71
C ALA A 301 0.45 14.01 5.72
N TYR A 302 1.40 13.37 6.39
CA TYR A 302 1.09 12.39 7.45
C TYR A 302 0.51 13.03 8.71
N SER A 303 0.98 14.22 9.09
CA SER A 303 0.40 14.98 10.20
C SER A 303 -1.03 15.41 9.88
N GLU A 304 -1.28 15.88 8.66
CA GLU A 304 -2.61 16.29 8.18
C GLU A 304 -3.60 15.11 8.16
N ASN A 305 -3.15 13.89 7.85
CA ASN A 305 -3.96 12.67 7.98
C ASN A 305 -4.48 12.51 9.43
N LEU A 306 -3.63 12.69 10.43
CA LEU A 306 -4.01 12.59 11.85
C LEU A 306 -4.92 13.76 12.29
N GLU A 307 -4.66 14.96 11.78
CA GLU A 307 -5.50 16.14 12.03
C GLU A 307 -6.92 15.95 11.49
N ARG A 308 -7.09 15.32 10.31
CA ARG A 308 -8.41 14.99 9.74
C ARG A 308 -9.21 14.07 10.66
N ILE A 309 -8.57 13.08 11.28
CA ILE A 309 -9.23 12.20 12.27
C ILE A 309 -9.65 13.02 13.49
N THR A 310 -8.76 13.84 14.03
CA THR A 310 -9.03 14.67 15.21
C THR A 310 -10.16 15.67 14.95
N ALA A 311 -10.19 16.27 13.77
CA ALA A 311 -11.22 17.20 13.32
C ALA A 311 -12.50 16.51 12.82
N LYS A 312 -12.56 15.16 12.85
CA LYS A 312 -13.68 14.34 12.33
C LYS A 312 -14.07 14.67 10.89
N LYS A 313 -13.08 15.03 10.05
CA LYS A 313 -13.26 15.32 8.62
C LYS A 313 -13.30 14.03 7.81
N VAL A 314 -14.47 13.40 7.73
CA VAL A 314 -14.70 12.15 6.96
C VAL A 314 -14.91 12.42 5.47
N GLY A 315 -14.81 11.35 4.67
CA GLY A 315 -15.02 11.36 3.23
C GLY A 315 -13.71 11.41 2.45
N THR A 316 -13.83 11.66 1.15
CA THR A 316 -12.72 11.68 0.20
C THR A 316 -12.48 13.09 -0.34
N VAL A 317 -11.22 13.37 -0.68
CA VAL A 317 -10.80 14.58 -1.42
C VAL A 317 -10.50 14.20 -2.88
N TYR A 318 -10.10 12.95 -3.11
CA TYR A 318 -9.60 12.46 -4.40
C TYR A 318 -10.58 11.56 -5.15
N GLY A 319 -11.62 11.04 -4.47
CA GLY A 319 -12.54 10.05 -5.00
C GLY A 319 -13.75 10.63 -5.73
N GLY A 320 -14.58 9.73 -6.28
CA GLY A 320 -15.87 10.06 -6.87
C GLY A 320 -15.95 9.99 -8.40
N GLU A 321 -14.89 9.63 -9.09
CA GLU A 321 -14.90 9.43 -10.55
C GLU A 321 -15.33 7.99 -10.90
N ASP A 322 -16.18 7.85 -11.94
CA ASP A 322 -16.73 6.53 -12.36
C ASP A 322 -15.74 5.64 -13.11
N LYS A 323 -14.70 6.22 -13.65
CA LYS A 323 -13.63 5.50 -14.34
C LYS A 323 -12.33 5.92 -13.69
N GLY A 324 -11.54 4.95 -13.24
CA GLY A 324 -10.23 5.14 -12.62
C GLY A 324 -9.17 5.92 -13.45
N ARG A 325 -9.62 6.80 -14.32
CA ARG A 325 -8.81 7.89 -14.83
C ARG A 325 -8.55 8.80 -13.64
N LEU A 326 -7.40 8.59 -13.04
CA LEU A 326 -6.78 9.64 -12.26
C LEU A 326 -6.85 10.88 -13.16
N ARG A 327 -7.67 11.89 -12.81
CA ARG A 327 -7.31 13.24 -13.22
C ARG A 327 -5.85 13.36 -12.86
N PRO A 328 -5.02 14.07 -13.67
CA PRO A 328 -3.75 14.48 -13.17
C PRO A 328 -4.04 15.02 -11.78
N ILE A 329 -3.60 14.30 -10.76
CA ILE A 329 -3.73 14.80 -9.42
C ILE A 329 -2.74 15.93 -9.44
N ASP A 330 -3.26 17.14 -9.69
CA ASP A 330 -2.51 18.35 -9.51
C ASP A 330 -2.04 18.30 -8.07
N SER A 331 -0.78 17.95 -7.88
CA SER A 331 -0.17 17.86 -6.56
C SER A 331 -0.26 19.21 -5.83
N LEU A 332 -0.44 20.32 -6.59
CA LEU A 332 -0.85 21.61 -6.05
C LEU A 332 -2.30 21.57 -5.54
N GLN A 333 -3.22 20.79 -6.13
CA GLN A 333 -4.57 20.60 -5.58
C GLN A 333 -4.55 19.67 -4.38
N ILE A 334 -3.69 18.64 -4.35
CA ILE A 334 -3.44 17.82 -3.16
C ILE A 334 -2.92 18.70 -2.03
N LEU A 335 -1.84 19.46 -2.28
CA LEU A 335 -1.28 20.38 -1.32
C LEU A 335 -2.26 21.51 -0.95
N ARG A 336 -3.02 22.04 -1.90
CA ARG A 336 -4.04 23.08 -1.64
C ARG A 336 -5.26 22.54 -0.92
N ALA A 337 -5.76 21.35 -1.25
CA ALA A 337 -6.86 20.72 -0.52
C ALA A 337 -6.45 20.30 0.90
N LEU A 338 -5.18 19.91 1.08
CA LEU A 338 -4.59 19.66 2.39
C LEU A 338 -4.28 20.98 3.14
N MET A 339 -3.95 22.06 2.44
CA MET A 339 -3.61 23.37 3.05
C MET A 339 -4.82 24.27 3.30
N HIS A 340 -5.92 24.13 2.57
CA HIS A 340 -7.06 25.06 2.58
C HIS A 340 -8.38 24.34 2.88
N GLY A 341 -8.35 23.22 3.62
CA GLY A 341 -9.56 22.50 4.03
C GLY A 341 -10.56 23.44 4.67
N SER A 342 -11.41 24.02 3.85
CA SER A 342 -12.64 24.73 4.18
C SER A 342 -13.77 23.72 4.38
#